data_1dcc8b6defa98ec4f24080799199d946
#
_entry.id   1dcc8b6defa98ec4f24080799199d946
#
_cell.length_a   1.000
_cell.length_b   1.000
_cell.length_c   1.000
_cell.angle_alpha   90.00
_cell.angle_beta   90.00
_cell.angle_gamma   90.00
#
_symmetry.space_group_name_H-M   'P 1'
#
loop_
_entity.id
_entity.type
_entity.pdbx_description
1 polymer ?
#
loop_
_entity_poly.entity_id
_entity_poly.type
_entity_poly.pdbx_seq_one_letter_code
_entity_poly.pdbx_strand_id
1 'polypeptide(L)'
;MTDPAPGRTDFDFSRLRRRPDVEAPNLQAWDAADTLLLDTAAPDLSAAANPDQPGVVVIGDSYGALTLAAAARHGLRRLRVHQDPLSGEQALDANAADLGLPDVFSHHALAAPLVEGARLVLLRLPRSLAALEEIAALIAANAAPDVTVYAGGRVKHMTPAMNEVLARYFGSVTAGLGRQKSRVLTAASPLPPEQLPEPAFPVSQRHDVGLAQPLELWAYGAAFGGTALDPGTRFLLPHLAQARAARRAVDLGCGTGTIAAYLALTRPDLTVLATDQSAAAAASAARTLAANGVADRAVVTRADALGPLPDRSEELVVLNPPFHIGAAVHAGIALKLFADAGRVLQPGGELWTVWNSHLLYKPALTRLVGPTREVARNPKFTVTVSTRR
;
A
#
# COMPACT_ATOMS: atom_id res chain seq x y z
N MET A 1 -13.47 50.73 5.30
CA MET A 1 -13.19 49.61 6.22
C MET A 1 -13.79 48.38 5.55
N THR A 2 -12.99 47.64 4.85
CA THR A 2 -13.37 46.37 4.20
C THR A 2 -13.23 45.30 5.26
N ASP A 3 -14.35 44.61 5.53
CA ASP A 3 -14.39 43.42 6.40
C ASP A 3 -13.35 42.41 5.96
N PRO A 4 -12.55 41.82 6.86
CA PRO A 4 -11.64 40.77 6.49
C PRO A 4 -12.46 39.56 6.03
N ALA A 5 -12.07 38.97 4.89
CA ALA A 5 -12.63 37.73 4.38
C ALA A 5 -12.68 36.67 5.49
N PRO A 6 -13.70 35.77 5.52
CA PRO A 6 -13.85 34.77 6.57
C PRO A 6 -12.56 33.96 6.67
N GLY A 7 -11.98 33.95 7.88
CA GLY A 7 -10.62 33.49 8.16
C GLY A 7 -10.38 32.07 7.72
N ARG A 8 -9.30 31.88 6.99
CA ARG A 8 -8.60 30.58 6.86
C ARG A 8 -8.39 30.04 8.28
N THR A 9 -9.16 29.05 8.67
CA THR A 9 -8.89 28.31 9.91
C THR A 9 -7.57 27.60 9.71
N ASP A 10 -6.56 28.01 10.46
CA ASP A 10 -5.24 27.36 10.40
C ASP A 10 -5.41 25.91 10.88
N PHE A 11 -5.18 24.95 9.99
CA PHE A 11 -5.30 23.53 10.30
C PHE A 11 -4.08 23.07 11.09
N ASP A 12 -4.29 22.63 12.32
CA ASP A 12 -3.23 22.16 13.20
C ASP A 12 -2.82 20.70 12.87
N PHE A 13 -1.80 20.55 12.03
CA PHE A 13 -1.25 19.26 11.65
C PHE A 13 -0.67 18.46 12.84
N SER A 14 -0.31 19.09 13.95
CA SER A 14 0.24 18.40 15.12
C SER A 14 -0.76 17.48 15.81
N ARG A 15 -2.06 17.66 15.54
CA ARG A 15 -3.14 16.83 16.03
C ARG A 15 -3.25 15.48 15.30
N LEU A 16 -2.67 15.34 14.11
CA LEU A 16 -2.71 14.10 13.34
C LEU A 16 -1.88 13.01 14.01
N ARG A 17 -2.38 11.78 13.98
CA ARG A 17 -1.74 10.56 14.50
C ARG A 17 -1.58 9.54 13.38
N ARG A 18 -0.62 8.64 13.57
CA ARG A 18 -0.32 7.57 12.60
C ARG A 18 -1.09 6.27 12.89
N ARG A 19 -1.67 6.14 14.07
CA ARG A 19 -2.39 4.93 14.52
C ARG A 19 -3.45 4.46 13.49
N PRO A 20 -3.54 3.15 13.18
CA PRO A 20 -2.88 2.02 13.84
C PRO A 20 -1.46 1.72 13.35
N ASP A 21 -0.89 2.53 12.45
CA ASP A 21 0.51 2.40 12.05
C ASP A 21 1.47 2.75 13.20
N VAL A 22 2.74 2.37 13.03
CA VAL A 22 3.78 2.58 14.06
C VAL A 22 3.94 4.07 14.38
N GLU A 23 3.86 4.41 15.66
CA GLU A 23 4.15 5.75 16.18
C GLU A 23 5.51 5.76 16.87
N ALA A 24 6.31 6.81 16.63
CA ALA A 24 7.55 7.07 17.31
C ALA A 24 7.83 8.59 17.33
N PRO A 25 8.63 9.12 18.26
CA PRO A 25 8.88 10.57 18.37
C PRO A 25 9.42 11.23 17.09
N ASN A 26 10.11 10.47 16.26
CA ASN A 26 10.67 10.92 14.97
C ASN A 26 9.77 10.61 13.76
N LEU A 27 8.59 10.04 13.96
CA LEU A 27 7.62 9.72 12.91
C LEU A 27 6.43 10.66 13.01
N GLN A 28 6.24 11.48 11.98
CA GLN A 28 5.12 12.42 11.89
C GLN A 28 4.05 11.89 10.94
N ALA A 29 2.80 12.27 11.19
CA ALA A 29 1.67 11.92 10.32
C ALA A 29 1.59 12.82 9.07
N TRP A 30 2.43 13.81 8.94
CA TRP A 30 2.52 14.76 7.84
C TRP A 30 3.95 15.22 7.60
N ASP A 31 4.23 15.84 6.47
CA ASP A 31 5.51 16.48 6.22
C ASP A 31 5.38 17.76 5.35
N ALA A 32 6.51 18.43 5.08
CA ALA A 32 6.53 19.66 4.30
C ALA A 32 6.04 19.50 2.85
N ALA A 33 5.94 18.28 2.32
CA ALA A 33 5.36 18.09 0.99
C ALA A 33 3.85 18.21 1.02
N ASP A 34 3.19 17.81 2.12
CA ASP A 34 1.74 17.94 2.29
C ASP A 34 1.34 19.43 2.35
N THR A 35 2.04 20.20 3.18
CA THR A 35 1.78 21.65 3.29
C THR A 35 2.06 22.39 2.00
N LEU A 36 3.17 22.07 1.30
CA LEU A 36 3.50 22.69 0.02
C LEU A 36 2.44 22.36 -1.05
N LEU A 37 1.95 21.11 -1.09
CA LEU A 37 0.94 20.67 -2.03
C LEU A 37 -0.38 21.42 -1.79
N LEU A 38 -0.84 21.51 -0.55
CA LEU A 38 -2.04 22.26 -0.17
C LEU A 38 -1.91 23.76 -0.50
N ASP A 39 -0.75 24.38 -0.20
CA ASP A 39 -0.50 25.78 -0.51
C ASP A 39 -0.49 26.06 -2.03
N THR A 40 0.10 25.11 -2.81
CA THR A 40 0.15 25.25 -4.26
C THR A 40 -1.22 25.11 -4.90
N ALA A 41 -2.04 24.18 -4.40
CA ALA A 41 -3.40 23.92 -4.91
C ALA A 41 -4.47 24.87 -4.31
N ALA A 42 -4.11 25.74 -3.36
CA ALA A 42 -5.08 26.56 -2.59
C ALA A 42 -6.06 27.37 -3.45
N PRO A 43 -5.67 27.98 -4.58
CA PRO A 43 -6.64 28.70 -5.42
C PRO A 43 -7.72 27.75 -5.96
N ASP A 44 -7.33 26.60 -6.49
CA ASP A 44 -8.25 25.63 -7.09
C ASP A 44 -9.10 24.92 -6.02
N LEU A 45 -8.52 24.64 -4.84
CA LEU A 45 -9.26 24.11 -3.69
C LEU A 45 -10.35 25.08 -3.23
N SER A 46 -10.07 26.39 -3.23
CA SER A 46 -11.06 27.42 -2.88
C SER A 46 -12.17 27.50 -3.94
N ALA A 47 -11.82 27.36 -5.22
CA ALA A 47 -12.80 27.33 -6.31
C ALA A 47 -13.68 26.07 -6.26
N ALA A 48 -13.09 24.93 -5.87
CA ALA A 48 -13.81 23.65 -5.75
C ALA A 48 -14.77 23.55 -4.56
N ALA A 49 -14.81 24.54 -3.69
CA ALA A 49 -15.76 24.59 -2.55
C ALA A 49 -17.23 24.76 -2.97
N ASN A 50 -17.51 24.99 -4.25
CA ASN A 50 -18.86 25.02 -4.78
C ASN A 50 -19.48 23.61 -4.75
N PRO A 51 -20.63 23.39 -4.06
CA PRO A 51 -21.26 22.08 -3.93
C PRO A 51 -21.75 21.47 -5.27
N ASP A 52 -21.91 22.30 -6.30
CA ASP A 52 -22.33 21.87 -7.63
C ASP A 52 -21.15 21.35 -8.49
N GLN A 53 -19.92 21.44 -7.98
CA GLN A 53 -18.74 20.95 -8.69
C GLN A 53 -18.39 19.50 -8.29
N PRO A 54 -17.81 18.71 -9.22
CA PRO A 54 -17.28 17.40 -8.91
C PRO A 54 -16.30 17.48 -7.75
N GLY A 55 -16.38 16.52 -6.82
CA GLY A 55 -15.54 16.49 -5.64
C GLY A 55 -14.03 16.41 -5.97
N VAL A 56 -13.23 16.90 -5.07
CA VAL A 56 -11.77 16.79 -5.09
C VAL A 56 -11.36 15.34 -4.84
N VAL A 57 -10.34 14.87 -5.56
CA VAL A 57 -9.75 13.55 -5.37
C VAL A 57 -8.42 13.68 -4.64
N VAL A 58 -8.17 12.82 -3.67
CA VAL A 58 -6.90 12.75 -2.93
C VAL A 58 -6.33 11.34 -3.02
N ILE A 59 -5.10 11.22 -3.49
CA ILE A 59 -4.44 9.91 -3.67
C ILE A 59 -3.14 9.87 -2.85
N GLY A 60 -3.01 8.87 -1.97
CA GLY A 60 -1.80 8.60 -1.20
C GLY A 60 -1.59 9.50 0.01
N ASP A 61 -2.64 10.01 0.62
CA ASP A 61 -2.64 10.97 1.75
C ASP A 61 -1.96 10.42 3.03
N SER A 62 -1.81 9.12 3.14
CA SER A 62 -1.26 8.39 4.28
C SER A 62 -2.11 8.47 5.56
N TYR A 63 -2.19 9.62 6.23
CA TYR A 63 -2.83 9.77 7.54
C TYR A 63 -3.86 10.91 7.58
N GLY A 64 -4.24 11.48 6.45
CA GLY A 64 -5.28 12.51 6.36
C GLY A 64 -4.79 13.95 6.31
N ALA A 65 -3.49 14.18 6.16
CA ALA A 65 -2.93 15.53 6.12
C ALA A 65 -3.49 16.37 4.96
N LEU A 66 -3.63 15.79 3.77
CA LEU A 66 -4.19 16.46 2.60
C LEU A 66 -5.72 16.56 2.69
N THR A 67 -6.38 15.45 2.96
CA THR A 67 -7.85 15.34 2.99
C THR A 67 -8.47 16.25 4.05
N LEU A 68 -8.01 16.11 5.29
CA LEU A 68 -8.61 16.82 6.43
C LEU A 68 -8.26 18.31 6.41
N ALA A 69 -7.03 18.68 6.01
CA ALA A 69 -6.68 20.07 5.87
C ALA A 69 -7.40 20.74 4.70
N ALA A 70 -7.57 20.08 3.56
CA ALA A 70 -8.37 20.61 2.45
C ALA A 70 -9.83 20.81 2.86
N ALA A 71 -10.43 19.84 3.55
CA ALA A 71 -11.80 19.96 4.08
C ALA A 71 -11.94 21.12 5.07
N ALA A 72 -11.04 21.21 6.06
CA ALA A 72 -11.11 22.22 7.11
C ALA A 72 -10.84 23.66 6.60
N ARG A 73 -9.82 23.81 5.73
CA ARG A 73 -9.39 25.14 5.23
C ARG A 73 -10.31 25.73 4.17
N HIS A 74 -10.94 24.87 3.36
CA HIS A 74 -11.73 25.28 2.19
C HIS A 74 -13.20 24.89 2.28
N GLY A 75 -13.64 24.25 3.38
CA GLY A 75 -15.02 23.80 3.55
C GLY A 75 -15.44 22.66 2.62
N LEU A 76 -14.46 21.92 2.07
CA LEU A 76 -14.72 20.86 1.11
C LEU A 76 -15.44 19.67 1.75
N ARG A 77 -16.32 19.07 0.98
CA ARG A 77 -17.08 17.86 1.33
C ARG A 77 -17.03 16.88 0.17
N ARG A 78 -17.36 15.61 0.45
CA ARG A 78 -17.41 14.56 -0.57
C ARG A 78 -16.07 14.35 -1.31
N LEU A 79 -14.93 14.52 -0.59
CA LEU A 79 -13.64 14.18 -1.15
C LEU A 79 -13.58 12.66 -1.41
N ARG A 80 -13.11 12.26 -2.58
CA ARG A 80 -12.85 10.85 -2.91
C ARG A 80 -11.39 10.54 -2.61
N VAL A 81 -11.14 9.55 -1.77
CA VAL A 81 -9.79 9.27 -1.28
C VAL A 81 -9.38 7.85 -1.63
N HIS A 82 -8.17 7.69 -2.15
CA HIS A 82 -7.53 6.40 -2.31
C HIS A 82 -6.25 6.33 -1.49
N GLN A 83 -6.12 5.24 -0.74
CA GLN A 83 -4.88 4.87 -0.06
C GLN A 83 -4.58 3.40 -0.30
N ASP A 84 -3.34 3.11 -0.70
CA ASP A 84 -2.91 1.73 -0.89
C ASP A 84 -2.83 0.95 0.44
N PRO A 85 -2.21 1.47 1.53
CA PRO A 85 -2.21 0.79 2.82
C PRO A 85 -3.54 0.94 3.57
N LEU A 86 -4.12 -0.19 4.04
CA LEU A 86 -5.31 -0.20 4.89
C LEU A 86 -5.10 0.57 6.20
N SER A 87 -3.89 0.48 6.78
CA SER A 87 -3.53 1.27 7.98
C SER A 87 -3.63 2.78 7.75
N GLY A 88 -3.41 3.25 6.51
CA GLY A 88 -3.60 4.63 6.13
C GLY A 88 -5.08 5.05 6.09
N GLU A 89 -5.97 4.21 5.57
CA GLU A 89 -7.42 4.44 5.61
C GLU A 89 -7.91 4.54 7.06
N GLN A 90 -7.53 3.57 7.89
CA GLN A 90 -7.89 3.53 9.30
C GLN A 90 -7.36 4.74 10.09
N ALA A 91 -6.15 5.21 9.75
CA ALA A 91 -5.58 6.39 10.38
C ALA A 91 -6.32 7.68 9.95
N LEU A 92 -6.69 7.79 8.66
CA LEU A 92 -7.51 8.89 8.18
C LEU A 92 -8.86 8.92 8.89
N ASP A 93 -9.55 7.78 9.01
CA ASP A 93 -10.84 7.67 9.70
C ASP A 93 -10.73 8.10 11.18
N ALA A 94 -9.69 7.60 11.88
CA ALA A 94 -9.45 7.94 13.27
C ALA A 94 -9.14 9.44 13.46
N ASN A 95 -8.30 10.03 12.60
CA ASN A 95 -8.00 11.46 12.64
C ASN A 95 -9.21 12.31 12.28
N ALA A 96 -10.03 11.88 11.33
CA ALA A 96 -11.27 12.56 10.97
C ALA A 96 -12.26 12.60 12.14
N ALA A 97 -12.43 11.47 12.84
CA ALA A 97 -13.26 11.41 14.04
C ALA A 97 -12.75 12.34 15.15
N ASP A 98 -11.44 12.30 15.45
CA ASP A 98 -10.80 13.14 16.47
C ASP A 98 -10.90 14.66 16.16
N LEU A 99 -10.99 15.02 14.87
CA LEU A 99 -11.10 16.40 14.40
C LEU A 99 -12.55 16.85 14.14
N GLY A 100 -13.53 15.95 14.28
CA GLY A 100 -14.95 16.25 14.02
C GLY A 100 -15.28 16.40 12.52
N LEU A 101 -14.56 15.69 11.65
CA LEU A 101 -14.69 15.72 10.18
C LEU A 101 -14.99 14.31 9.57
N PRO A 102 -15.86 13.46 10.18
CA PRO A 102 -15.99 12.08 9.73
C PRO A 102 -16.65 11.94 8.34
N ASP A 103 -17.51 12.90 7.94
CA ASP A 103 -18.35 12.78 6.74
C ASP A 103 -17.83 13.63 5.56
N VAL A 104 -16.56 14.05 5.59
CA VAL A 104 -16.03 14.94 4.53
C VAL A 104 -15.46 14.18 3.34
N PHE A 105 -15.24 12.87 3.45
CA PHE A 105 -14.65 12.04 2.40
C PHE A 105 -15.27 10.64 2.33
N SER A 106 -14.89 9.90 1.29
CA SER A 106 -15.16 8.46 1.13
C SER A 106 -13.94 7.75 0.57
N HIS A 107 -13.68 6.52 1.04
CA HIS A 107 -12.62 5.66 0.51
C HIS A 107 -13.02 5.01 -0.80
N HIS A 108 -12.09 4.96 -1.74
CA HIS A 108 -12.29 4.35 -3.06
C HIS A 108 -11.11 3.45 -3.43
N ALA A 109 -11.39 2.37 -4.16
CA ALA A 109 -10.34 1.63 -4.85
C ALA A 109 -9.68 2.49 -5.94
N LEU A 110 -8.46 2.18 -6.35
CA LEU A 110 -7.78 2.81 -7.49
C LEU A 110 -8.42 2.30 -8.79
N ALA A 111 -9.57 2.87 -9.14
CA ALA A 111 -10.38 2.49 -10.29
C ALA A 111 -11.16 3.72 -10.80
N ALA A 112 -11.79 3.61 -11.99
CA ALA A 112 -12.50 4.71 -12.63
C ALA A 112 -13.41 5.53 -11.70
N PRO A 113 -14.24 4.93 -10.80
CA PRO A 113 -15.12 5.71 -9.92
C PRO A 113 -14.39 6.68 -8.96
N LEU A 114 -13.10 6.43 -8.65
CA LEU A 114 -12.30 7.34 -7.85
C LEU A 114 -12.13 8.70 -8.54
N VAL A 115 -11.84 8.69 -9.84
CA VAL A 115 -11.41 9.87 -10.60
C VAL A 115 -12.44 10.36 -11.61
N GLU A 116 -13.52 9.62 -11.84
CA GLU A 116 -14.54 9.95 -12.84
C GLU A 116 -15.06 11.38 -12.66
N GLY A 117 -14.91 12.18 -13.74
CA GLY A 117 -15.32 13.59 -13.77
C GLY A 117 -14.57 14.50 -12.80
N ALA A 118 -13.48 14.05 -12.17
CA ALA A 118 -12.67 14.89 -11.27
C ALA A 118 -12.00 16.03 -12.04
N ARG A 119 -12.04 17.24 -11.49
CA ARG A 119 -11.33 18.41 -12.02
C ARG A 119 -10.09 18.78 -11.21
N LEU A 120 -9.97 18.26 -9.99
CA LEU A 120 -8.85 18.52 -9.11
C LEU A 120 -8.40 17.24 -8.41
N VAL A 121 -7.13 16.90 -8.58
CA VAL A 121 -6.51 15.75 -7.92
C VAL A 121 -5.31 16.21 -7.11
N LEU A 122 -5.29 15.91 -5.82
CA LEU A 122 -4.13 16.01 -4.96
C LEU A 122 -3.46 14.63 -4.89
N LEU A 123 -2.22 14.54 -5.37
CA LEU A 123 -1.47 13.29 -5.41
C LEU A 123 -0.21 13.38 -4.56
N ARG A 124 -0.10 12.54 -3.54
CA ARG A 124 1.19 12.30 -2.92
C ARG A 124 2.01 11.40 -3.85
N LEU A 125 3.12 11.92 -4.38
CA LEU A 125 3.95 11.17 -5.32
C LEU A 125 4.41 9.84 -4.71
N PRO A 126 4.06 8.70 -5.32
CA PRO A 126 4.57 7.41 -4.90
C PRO A 126 6.07 7.29 -5.21
N ARG A 127 6.77 6.42 -4.50
CA ARG A 127 8.19 6.14 -4.79
C ARG A 127 8.39 5.30 -6.05
N SER A 128 7.41 4.47 -6.37
CA SER A 128 7.41 3.61 -7.56
C SER A 128 6.97 4.40 -8.79
N LEU A 129 7.75 4.37 -9.86
CA LEU A 129 7.35 4.93 -11.16
C LEU A 129 6.18 4.13 -11.76
N ALA A 130 6.13 2.82 -11.53
CA ALA A 130 5.02 1.97 -11.95
C ALA A 130 3.70 2.38 -11.29
N ALA A 131 3.71 2.66 -9.97
CA ALA A 131 2.53 3.18 -9.28
C ALA A 131 2.12 4.56 -9.80
N LEU A 132 3.08 5.45 -10.08
CA LEU A 132 2.79 6.77 -10.67
C LEU A 132 2.18 6.63 -12.06
N GLU A 133 2.68 5.71 -12.88
CA GLU A 133 2.18 5.44 -14.22
C GLU A 133 0.73 4.94 -14.20
N GLU A 134 0.44 3.96 -13.34
CA GLU A 134 -0.92 3.43 -13.17
C GLU A 134 -1.91 4.53 -12.74
N ILE A 135 -1.52 5.38 -11.77
CA ILE A 135 -2.33 6.51 -11.31
C ILE A 135 -2.54 7.54 -12.42
N ALA A 136 -1.46 7.92 -13.14
CA ALA A 136 -1.53 8.90 -14.21
C ALA A 136 -2.42 8.43 -15.37
N ALA A 137 -2.30 7.17 -15.77
CA ALA A 137 -3.14 6.53 -16.78
C ALA A 137 -4.62 6.56 -16.37
N LEU A 138 -4.92 6.18 -15.13
CA LEU A 138 -6.28 6.16 -14.60
C LEU A 138 -6.91 7.56 -14.62
N ILE A 139 -6.18 8.58 -14.15
CA ILE A 139 -6.67 9.96 -14.13
C ILE A 139 -6.90 10.45 -15.56
N ALA A 140 -5.91 10.31 -16.45
CA ALA A 140 -6.01 10.81 -17.81
C ALA A 140 -7.17 10.18 -18.60
N ALA A 141 -7.46 8.90 -18.36
CA ALA A 141 -8.52 8.19 -19.05
C ALA A 141 -9.94 8.49 -18.53
N ASN A 142 -10.12 8.92 -17.28
CA ASN A 142 -11.44 8.96 -16.65
C ASN A 142 -11.80 10.29 -15.98
N ALA A 143 -10.84 11.18 -15.73
CA ALA A 143 -11.13 12.48 -15.14
C ALA A 143 -11.74 13.46 -16.16
N ALA A 144 -12.15 14.63 -15.70
CA ALA A 144 -12.65 15.68 -16.60
C ALA A 144 -11.52 16.18 -17.53
N PRO A 145 -11.85 16.63 -18.77
CA PRO A 145 -10.83 17.11 -19.72
C PRO A 145 -10.02 18.33 -19.21
N ASP A 146 -10.56 19.07 -18.26
CA ASP A 146 -9.93 20.23 -17.61
C ASP A 146 -9.30 19.88 -16.25
N VAL A 147 -9.05 18.59 -15.97
CA VAL A 147 -8.44 18.17 -14.71
C VAL A 147 -7.05 18.76 -14.52
N THR A 148 -6.79 19.24 -13.30
CA THR A 148 -5.46 19.61 -12.81
C THR A 148 -5.04 18.65 -11.72
N VAL A 149 -3.83 18.09 -11.84
CA VAL A 149 -3.22 17.19 -10.88
C VAL A 149 -2.05 17.91 -10.20
N TYR A 150 -2.13 18.10 -8.90
CA TYR A 150 -1.02 18.58 -8.08
C TYR A 150 -0.36 17.39 -7.41
N ALA A 151 0.87 17.06 -7.84
CA ALA A 151 1.61 15.89 -7.39
C ALA A 151 2.81 16.31 -6.53
N GLY A 152 2.72 16.13 -5.21
CA GLY A 152 3.71 16.60 -4.24
C GLY A 152 4.58 15.49 -3.66
N GLY A 153 5.87 15.81 -3.41
CA GLY A 153 6.79 14.87 -2.78
C GLY A 153 8.04 15.52 -2.19
N ARG A 154 8.75 14.74 -1.36
CA ARG A 154 10.08 15.14 -0.87
C ARG A 154 11.11 15.01 -1.97
N VAL A 155 11.90 16.05 -2.22
CA VAL A 155 12.90 16.11 -3.32
C VAL A 155 13.84 14.89 -3.30
N LYS A 156 14.24 14.41 -2.14
CA LYS A 156 15.12 13.21 -2.00
C LYS A 156 14.51 11.91 -2.57
N HIS A 157 13.21 11.89 -2.82
CA HIS A 157 12.48 10.75 -3.38
C HIS A 157 11.94 11.02 -4.80
N MET A 158 12.15 12.23 -5.31
CA MET A 158 11.74 12.61 -6.65
C MET A 158 12.86 12.38 -7.65
N THR A 159 12.51 11.96 -8.86
CA THR A 159 13.44 11.79 -9.98
C THR A 159 12.88 12.48 -11.22
N PRO A 160 13.73 12.88 -12.19
CA PRO A 160 13.26 13.43 -13.46
C PRO A 160 12.28 12.50 -14.20
N ALA A 161 12.46 11.18 -14.08
CA ALA A 161 11.58 10.19 -14.68
C ALA A 161 10.10 10.33 -14.23
N MET A 162 9.82 10.93 -13.06
CA MET A 162 8.42 11.21 -12.65
C MET A 162 7.75 12.22 -13.57
N ASN A 163 8.50 13.24 -14.07
CA ASN A 163 7.98 14.18 -15.06
C ASN A 163 7.72 13.49 -16.39
N GLU A 164 8.61 12.58 -16.80
CA GLU A 164 8.49 11.82 -18.05
C GLU A 164 7.27 10.88 -17.99
N VAL A 165 7.02 10.23 -16.84
CA VAL A 165 5.82 9.42 -16.64
C VAL A 165 4.56 10.26 -16.79
N LEU A 166 4.46 11.40 -16.11
CA LEU A 166 3.29 12.27 -16.23
C LEU A 166 3.12 12.81 -17.65
N ALA A 167 4.20 13.18 -18.33
CA ALA A 167 4.17 13.70 -19.71
C ALA A 167 3.69 12.68 -20.77
N ARG A 168 3.65 11.39 -20.44
CA ARG A 168 3.04 10.37 -21.30
C ARG A 168 1.50 10.42 -21.32
N TYR A 169 0.91 11.08 -20.32
CA TYR A 169 -0.55 11.11 -20.11
C TYR A 169 -1.13 12.53 -20.13
N PHE A 170 -0.30 13.55 -19.93
CA PHE A 170 -0.72 14.95 -19.83
C PHE A 170 0.08 15.84 -20.79
N GLY A 171 -0.61 16.73 -21.49
CA GLY A 171 0.00 17.68 -22.43
C GLY A 171 0.81 18.79 -21.75
N SER A 172 0.61 19.04 -20.47
CA SER A 172 1.37 20.01 -19.68
C SER A 172 1.84 19.39 -18.37
N VAL A 173 3.15 19.42 -18.14
CA VAL A 173 3.76 19.01 -16.85
C VAL A 173 4.77 20.05 -16.46
N THR A 174 4.57 20.72 -15.34
CA THR A 174 5.43 21.77 -14.82
C THR A 174 5.93 21.44 -13.41
N ALA A 175 7.20 21.76 -13.13
CA ALA A 175 7.78 21.58 -11.81
C ALA A 175 7.82 22.93 -11.09
N GLY A 176 7.11 23.04 -9.96
CA GLY A 176 7.12 24.21 -9.10
C GLY A 176 8.47 24.45 -8.42
N LEU A 177 8.60 25.59 -7.74
CA LEU A 177 9.78 25.89 -6.94
C LEU A 177 9.86 24.97 -5.71
N GLY A 178 11.07 24.48 -5.42
CA GLY A 178 11.31 23.69 -4.23
C GLY A 178 11.22 24.53 -2.94
N ARG A 179 10.50 24.05 -1.93
CA ARG A 179 10.41 24.66 -0.59
C ARG A 179 10.54 23.59 0.48
N GLN A 180 11.34 23.82 1.52
CA GLN A 180 11.56 22.87 2.65
C GLN A 180 11.91 21.44 2.19
N LYS A 181 12.76 21.32 1.18
CA LYS A 181 13.14 20.02 0.57
C LYS A 181 11.96 19.24 0.00
N SER A 182 10.90 19.93 -0.41
CA SER A 182 9.71 19.39 -1.09
C SER A 182 9.47 20.13 -2.41
N ARG A 183 8.77 19.49 -3.33
CA ARG A 183 8.40 20.08 -4.62
C ARG A 183 7.04 19.54 -5.06
N VAL A 184 6.30 20.33 -5.83
CA VAL A 184 5.06 19.92 -6.49
C VAL A 184 5.29 19.93 -8.00
N LEU A 185 4.82 18.88 -8.67
CA LEU A 185 4.61 18.82 -10.10
C LEU A 185 3.14 19.12 -10.37
N THR A 186 2.85 19.96 -11.36
CA THR A 186 1.49 20.21 -11.81
C THR A 186 1.33 19.61 -13.19
N ALA A 187 0.39 18.67 -13.35
CA ALA A 187 0.03 18.09 -14.64
C ALA A 187 -1.40 18.50 -15.00
N ALA A 188 -1.60 18.90 -16.25
CA ALA A 188 -2.88 19.35 -16.78
C ALA A 188 -3.03 18.97 -18.25
N SER A 189 -4.24 19.16 -18.80
CA SER A 189 -4.54 18.82 -20.20
C SER A 189 -4.29 17.33 -20.46
N PRO A 190 -5.09 16.42 -19.90
CA PRO A 190 -4.94 14.99 -20.19
C PRO A 190 -4.98 14.78 -21.70
N LEU A 191 -4.17 13.86 -22.21
CA LEU A 191 -4.16 13.52 -23.62
C LEU A 191 -5.53 12.94 -24.03
N PRO A 192 -5.97 13.20 -25.26
CA PRO A 192 -7.23 12.62 -25.74
C PRO A 192 -7.12 11.09 -25.81
N PRO A 193 -8.24 10.35 -25.70
CA PRO A 193 -8.24 8.89 -25.60
C PRO A 193 -7.42 8.15 -26.65
N GLU A 194 -7.42 8.67 -27.90
CA GLU A 194 -6.69 8.09 -29.04
C GLU A 194 -5.16 8.28 -28.95
N GLN A 195 -4.66 9.14 -28.06
CA GLN A 195 -3.23 9.36 -27.81
C GLN A 195 -2.75 8.75 -26.50
N LEU A 196 -3.67 8.23 -25.68
CA LEU A 196 -3.28 7.56 -24.44
C LEU A 196 -2.56 6.24 -24.75
N PRO A 197 -1.45 5.96 -24.06
CA PRO A 197 -0.85 4.63 -24.11
C PRO A 197 -1.84 3.54 -23.68
N GLU A 198 -1.65 2.33 -24.21
CA GLU A 198 -2.35 1.16 -23.67
C GLU A 198 -2.08 1.01 -22.16
N PRO A 199 -3.06 0.53 -21.37
CA PRO A 199 -2.87 0.34 -19.95
C PRO A 199 -1.67 -0.55 -19.64
N ALA A 200 -0.68 -0.01 -18.94
CA ALA A 200 0.55 -0.73 -18.60
C ALA A 200 0.35 -1.76 -17.49
N PHE A 201 -0.72 -1.66 -16.70
CA PHE A 201 -1.00 -2.53 -15.55
C PHE A 201 -2.41 -3.12 -15.59
N PRO A 202 -2.58 -4.35 -15.03
CA PRO A 202 -1.55 -5.20 -14.40
C PRO A 202 -0.66 -5.91 -15.42
N VAL A 203 0.58 -6.21 -15.01
CA VAL A 203 1.56 -6.99 -15.79
C VAL A 203 1.72 -8.39 -15.23
N SER A 204 2.17 -9.36 -16.05
CA SER A 204 2.49 -10.71 -15.58
C SER A 204 3.87 -11.19 -16.01
N GLN A 205 4.40 -12.15 -15.25
CA GLN A 205 5.65 -12.85 -15.55
C GLN A 205 5.59 -14.27 -15.02
N ARG A 206 6.17 -15.23 -15.79
CA ARG A 206 6.27 -16.63 -15.38
C ARG A 206 7.62 -16.93 -14.75
N HIS A 207 7.61 -17.72 -13.67
CA HIS A 207 8.79 -18.11 -12.92
C HIS A 207 8.84 -19.61 -12.72
N ASP A 208 10.00 -20.21 -13.00
CA ASP A 208 10.29 -21.57 -12.55
C ASP A 208 10.59 -21.54 -11.06
N VAL A 209 9.80 -22.28 -10.31
CA VAL A 209 9.90 -22.47 -8.86
C VAL A 209 9.90 -23.95 -8.46
N GLY A 210 10.23 -24.84 -9.41
CA GLY A 210 10.26 -26.29 -9.21
C GLY A 210 8.90 -26.98 -9.22
N LEU A 211 7.88 -26.34 -9.80
CA LEU A 211 6.56 -26.91 -10.07
C LEU A 211 6.51 -27.53 -11.47
N ALA A 212 5.51 -28.38 -11.73
CA ALA A 212 5.29 -28.97 -13.05
C ALA A 212 5.05 -27.92 -14.15
N GLN A 213 4.45 -26.78 -13.78
CA GLN A 213 4.27 -25.61 -14.65
C GLN A 213 4.89 -24.37 -13.98
N PRO A 214 5.45 -23.44 -14.75
CA PRO A 214 5.92 -22.18 -14.21
C PRO A 214 4.80 -21.41 -13.50
N LEU A 215 5.11 -20.83 -12.36
CA LEU A 215 4.17 -19.96 -11.60
C LEU A 215 4.03 -18.63 -12.31
N GLU A 216 2.80 -18.21 -12.65
CA GLU A 216 2.52 -16.94 -13.27
C GLU A 216 2.16 -15.91 -12.19
N LEU A 217 3.02 -14.89 -12.01
CA LEU A 217 2.81 -13.79 -11.07
C LEU A 217 2.25 -12.58 -11.79
N TRP A 218 1.24 -11.97 -11.20
CA TRP A 218 0.60 -10.74 -11.66
C TRP A 218 0.90 -9.60 -10.69
N ALA A 219 1.07 -8.37 -11.21
CA ALA A 219 1.32 -7.20 -10.39
C ALA A 219 0.67 -5.94 -10.93
N TYR A 220 0.02 -5.19 -10.07
CA TYR A 220 -0.34 -3.79 -10.24
C TYR A 220 0.85 -2.89 -9.93
N GLY A 221 0.83 -1.63 -10.37
CA GLY A 221 1.98 -0.72 -10.32
C GLY A 221 2.51 -0.41 -8.91
N ALA A 222 1.63 -0.43 -7.89
CA ALA A 222 2.04 -0.20 -6.51
C ALA A 222 2.46 -1.48 -5.76
N ALA A 223 2.28 -2.68 -6.34
CA ALA A 223 2.70 -3.93 -5.71
C ALA A 223 4.22 -3.99 -5.56
N PHE A 224 4.70 -4.24 -4.33
CA PHE A 224 6.14 -4.28 -4.04
C PHE A 224 6.85 -5.36 -4.85
N GLY A 225 7.96 -4.99 -5.49
CA GLY A 225 8.75 -5.90 -6.33
C GLY A 225 8.12 -6.21 -7.69
N GLY A 226 6.92 -5.74 -7.97
CA GLY A 226 6.21 -6.03 -9.21
C GLY A 226 6.05 -7.54 -9.44
N THR A 227 6.27 -8.00 -10.67
CA THR A 227 6.22 -9.43 -11.03
C THR A 227 7.50 -10.19 -10.70
N ALA A 228 8.54 -9.54 -10.17
CA ALA A 228 9.80 -10.22 -9.85
C ALA A 228 9.61 -11.18 -8.67
N LEU A 229 10.14 -12.40 -8.79
CA LEU A 229 10.16 -13.35 -7.69
C LEU A 229 11.18 -12.91 -6.63
N ASP A 230 10.67 -12.53 -5.44
CA ASP A 230 11.52 -12.12 -4.33
C ASP A 230 12.58 -13.20 -3.98
N PRO A 231 13.87 -12.82 -3.82
CA PRO A 231 14.93 -13.81 -3.57
C PRO A 231 14.78 -14.54 -2.23
N GLY A 232 14.20 -13.91 -1.19
CA GLY A 232 13.92 -14.57 0.08
C GLY A 232 12.80 -15.59 -0.07
N THR A 233 11.72 -15.21 -0.77
CA THR A 233 10.63 -16.12 -1.12
C THR A 233 11.15 -17.29 -1.96
N ARG A 234 11.93 -17.03 -3.00
CA ARG A 234 12.54 -18.10 -3.81
C ARG A 234 13.35 -19.10 -2.95
N PHE A 235 14.05 -18.60 -1.95
CA PHE A 235 14.83 -19.45 -1.03
C PHE A 235 13.93 -20.23 -0.06
N LEU A 236 12.79 -19.66 0.35
CA LEU A 236 11.83 -20.29 1.26
C LEU A 236 11.06 -21.45 0.61
N LEU A 237 10.57 -21.28 -0.62
CA LEU A 237 9.59 -22.18 -1.26
C LEU A 237 9.96 -23.67 -1.18
N PRO A 238 11.18 -24.13 -1.52
CA PRO A 238 11.54 -25.57 -1.48
C PRO A 238 11.47 -26.15 -0.07
N HIS A 239 11.67 -25.35 0.97
CA HIS A 239 11.67 -25.81 2.35
C HIS A 239 10.25 -25.99 2.92
N LEU A 240 9.24 -25.40 2.29
CA LEU A 240 7.84 -25.54 2.71
C LEU A 240 7.30 -26.96 2.58
N ALA A 241 7.97 -27.83 1.81
CA ALA A 241 7.67 -29.27 1.77
C ALA A 241 7.82 -29.94 3.15
N GLN A 242 8.66 -29.38 4.05
CA GLN A 242 8.89 -29.86 5.42
C GLN A 242 7.89 -29.31 6.43
N ALA A 243 7.03 -28.35 6.04
CA ALA A 243 6.03 -27.80 6.95
C ALA A 243 4.97 -28.86 7.28
N ARG A 244 4.46 -28.79 8.50
CA ARG A 244 3.44 -29.74 9.01
C ARG A 244 2.30 -29.94 8.01
N ALA A 245 1.67 -31.09 8.06
CA ALA A 245 0.38 -31.30 7.42
C ALA A 245 -0.65 -30.35 8.05
N ALA A 246 -1.36 -29.60 7.23
CA ALA A 246 -2.37 -28.64 7.64
C ALA A 246 -3.51 -28.65 6.63
N ARG A 247 -4.71 -28.32 7.08
CA ARG A 247 -5.89 -28.08 6.22
C ARG A 247 -6.06 -26.60 5.91
N ARG A 248 -5.54 -25.72 6.78
CA ARG A 248 -5.57 -24.27 6.60
C ARG A 248 -4.18 -23.67 6.78
N ALA A 249 -3.86 -22.75 5.92
CA ALA A 249 -2.64 -21.95 6.01
C ALA A 249 -2.93 -20.48 5.73
N VAL A 250 -2.08 -19.63 6.27
CA VAL A 250 -2.09 -18.18 6.00
C VAL A 250 -0.76 -17.78 5.36
N ASP A 251 -0.84 -17.07 4.24
CA ASP A 251 0.27 -16.30 3.65
C ASP A 251 0.16 -14.86 4.16
N LEU A 252 0.96 -14.52 5.17
CA LEU A 252 0.91 -13.23 5.87
C LEU A 252 1.84 -12.22 5.19
N GLY A 253 1.30 -11.10 4.72
CA GLY A 253 2.02 -10.15 3.88
C GLY A 253 2.31 -10.74 2.51
N CYS A 254 1.25 -11.20 1.85
CA CYS A 254 1.33 -12.07 0.66
C CYS A 254 1.94 -11.39 -0.58
N GLY A 255 2.02 -10.05 -0.61
CA GLY A 255 2.50 -9.32 -1.78
C GLY A 255 1.73 -9.71 -3.03
N THR A 256 2.42 -10.24 -4.04
CA THR A 256 1.81 -10.73 -5.30
C THR A 256 1.23 -12.15 -5.20
N GLY A 257 1.13 -12.74 -4.00
CA GLY A 257 0.48 -14.04 -3.77
C GLY A 257 1.36 -15.27 -4.11
N THR A 258 2.67 -15.10 -4.23
CA THR A 258 3.62 -16.15 -4.62
C THR A 258 3.55 -17.36 -3.69
N ILE A 259 3.62 -17.15 -2.37
CA ILE A 259 3.62 -18.23 -1.38
C ILE A 259 2.25 -18.89 -1.34
N ALA A 260 1.16 -18.12 -1.36
CA ALA A 260 -0.20 -18.66 -1.37
C ALA A 260 -0.44 -19.56 -2.58
N ALA A 261 -0.07 -19.12 -3.79
CA ALA A 261 -0.22 -19.91 -5.00
C ALA A 261 0.63 -21.18 -4.95
N TYR A 262 1.90 -21.08 -4.51
CA TYR A 262 2.79 -22.24 -4.36
C TYR A 262 2.23 -23.28 -3.38
N LEU A 263 1.75 -22.86 -2.22
CA LEU A 263 1.14 -23.73 -1.22
C LEU A 263 -0.11 -24.43 -1.78
N ALA A 264 -1.00 -23.70 -2.44
CA ALA A 264 -2.21 -24.25 -3.00
C ALA A 264 -1.92 -25.23 -4.14
N LEU A 265 -0.88 -25.00 -4.96
CA LEU A 265 -0.46 -25.91 -6.05
C LEU A 265 0.21 -27.18 -5.54
N THR A 266 1.01 -27.08 -4.46
CA THR A 266 1.76 -28.22 -3.92
C THR A 266 0.98 -29.07 -2.91
N ARG A 267 -0.15 -28.53 -2.39
CA ARG A 267 -0.97 -29.18 -1.36
C ARG A 267 -2.46 -29.08 -1.73
N PRO A 268 -3.01 -30.05 -2.49
CA PRO A 268 -4.37 -30.00 -3.03
C PRO A 268 -5.48 -29.86 -1.97
N ASP A 269 -5.27 -30.42 -0.76
CA ASP A 269 -6.24 -30.41 0.33
C ASP A 269 -6.12 -29.18 1.23
N LEU A 270 -5.18 -28.24 0.92
CA LEU A 270 -4.94 -27.04 1.72
C LEU A 270 -5.81 -25.89 1.24
N THR A 271 -6.53 -25.25 2.15
CA THR A 271 -7.09 -23.91 1.92
C THR A 271 -6.11 -22.85 2.41
N VAL A 272 -5.91 -21.80 1.63
CA VAL A 272 -4.95 -20.72 1.92
C VAL A 272 -5.68 -19.39 2.02
N LEU A 273 -5.47 -18.68 3.11
CA LEU A 273 -5.81 -17.27 3.23
C LEU A 273 -4.55 -16.43 2.98
N ALA A 274 -4.55 -15.63 1.96
CA ALA A 274 -3.49 -14.65 1.69
C ALA A 274 -3.92 -13.27 2.24
N THR A 275 -3.08 -12.64 3.06
CA THR A 275 -3.40 -11.31 3.62
C THR A 275 -2.32 -10.31 3.30
N ASP A 276 -2.72 -9.09 2.92
CA ASP A 276 -1.82 -7.93 2.80
C ASP A 276 -2.60 -6.66 3.12
N GLN A 277 -1.93 -5.65 3.67
CA GLN A 277 -2.55 -4.34 3.89
C GLN A 277 -2.60 -3.47 2.63
N SER A 278 -1.74 -3.73 1.63
CA SER A 278 -1.70 -3.02 0.36
C SER A 278 -2.87 -3.47 -0.54
N ALA A 279 -3.64 -2.52 -1.03
CA ALA A 279 -4.70 -2.76 -2.01
C ALA A 279 -4.14 -3.34 -3.32
N ALA A 280 -3.02 -2.80 -3.79
CA ALA A 280 -2.36 -3.28 -5.00
C ALA A 280 -1.79 -4.69 -4.83
N ALA A 281 -1.21 -5.01 -3.66
CA ALA A 281 -0.74 -6.36 -3.36
C ALA A 281 -1.91 -7.36 -3.34
N ALA A 282 -2.98 -7.06 -2.62
CA ALA A 282 -4.16 -7.92 -2.55
C ALA A 282 -4.80 -8.16 -3.93
N ALA A 283 -4.94 -7.11 -4.75
CA ALA A 283 -5.43 -7.22 -6.12
C ALA A 283 -4.50 -8.05 -7.01
N SER A 284 -3.18 -7.89 -6.86
CA SER A 284 -2.15 -8.66 -7.57
C SER A 284 -2.21 -10.13 -7.20
N ALA A 285 -2.28 -10.43 -5.89
CA ALA A 285 -2.40 -11.78 -5.38
C ALA A 285 -3.66 -12.48 -5.91
N ALA A 286 -4.80 -11.81 -5.90
CA ALA A 286 -6.05 -12.37 -6.44
C ALA A 286 -5.91 -12.75 -7.92
N ARG A 287 -5.26 -11.91 -8.74
CA ARG A 287 -4.96 -12.23 -10.14
C ARG A 287 -3.98 -13.39 -10.29
N THR A 288 -2.93 -13.41 -9.47
CA THR A 288 -1.95 -14.53 -9.43
C THR A 288 -2.65 -15.85 -9.11
N LEU A 289 -3.51 -15.89 -8.09
CA LEU A 289 -4.25 -17.10 -7.72
C LEU A 289 -5.18 -17.57 -8.83
N ALA A 290 -5.89 -16.65 -9.47
CA ALA A 290 -6.78 -16.96 -10.60
C ALA A 290 -6.01 -17.49 -11.81
N ALA A 291 -4.89 -16.85 -12.19
CA ALA A 291 -4.06 -17.25 -13.32
C ALA A 291 -3.44 -18.65 -13.17
N ASN A 292 -3.20 -19.06 -11.92
CA ASN A 292 -2.66 -20.39 -11.59
C ASN A 292 -3.74 -21.44 -11.25
N GLY A 293 -5.03 -21.11 -11.41
CA GLY A 293 -6.14 -22.04 -11.25
C GLY A 293 -6.37 -22.52 -9.81
N VAL A 294 -6.07 -21.67 -8.80
CA VAL A 294 -6.19 -22.03 -7.37
C VAL A 294 -7.11 -21.09 -6.58
N ALA A 295 -7.85 -20.21 -7.26
CA ALA A 295 -8.73 -19.24 -6.60
C ALA A 295 -9.95 -19.87 -5.90
N ASP A 296 -10.22 -21.14 -6.14
CA ASP A 296 -11.27 -21.93 -5.47
C ASP A 296 -10.91 -22.29 -4.03
N ARG A 297 -9.63 -22.39 -3.70
CA ARG A 297 -9.12 -22.79 -2.37
C ARG A 297 -8.07 -21.84 -1.79
N ALA A 298 -7.69 -20.80 -2.52
CA ALA A 298 -6.82 -19.74 -2.04
C ALA A 298 -7.53 -18.39 -2.22
N VAL A 299 -7.81 -17.71 -1.12
CA VAL A 299 -8.52 -16.44 -1.12
C VAL A 299 -7.66 -15.31 -0.58
N VAL A 300 -7.89 -14.10 -1.05
CA VAL A 300 -7.15 -12.92 -0.63
C VAL A 300 -8.05 -11.99 0.18
N THR A 301 -7.51 -11.48 1.29
CA THR A 301 -8.17 -10.45 2.11
C THR A 301 -7.21 -9.30 2.34
N ARG A 302 -7.64 -8.07 2.03
CA ARG A 302 -6.90 -6.87 2.42
C ARG A 302 -7.09 -6.66 3.93
N ALA A 303 -6.03 -6.82 4.70
CA ALA A 303 -6.08 -6.74 6.17
C ALA A 303 -4.78 -6.18 6.75
N ASP A 304 -4.90 -5.49 7.89
CA ASP A 304 -3.73 -5.14 8.71
C ASP A 304 -3.32 -6.37 9.52
N ALA A 305 -2.28 -7.02 9.08
CA ALA A 305 -1.78 -8.29 9.59
C ALA A 305 -2.90 -9.38 9.64
N LEU A 306 -3.13 -10.01 10.80
CA LEU A 306 -4.13 -11.06 11.01
C LEU A 306 -5.27 -10.61 11.94
N GLY A 307 -5.47 -9.29 12.08
CA GLY A 307 -6.49 -8.72 12.96
C GLY A 307 -7.88 -9.36 12.86
N PRO A 308 -8.40 -9.65 11.65
CA PRO A 308 -9.72 -10.30 11.51
C PRO A 308 -9.79 -11.76 11.98
N LEU A 309 -8.64 -12.45 12.13
CA LEU A 309 -8.64 -13.87 12.50
C LEU A 309 -8.77 -14.09 14.02
N PRO A 310 -9.55 -15.08 14.44
CA PRO A 310 -9.65 -15.47 15.86
C PRO A 310 -8.32 -16.01 16.41
N ASP A 311 -8.14 -15.91 17.71
CA ASP A 311 -7.02 -16.54 18.40
C ASP A 311 -7.07 -18.06 18.22
N ARG A 312 -5.90 -18.68 18.04
CA ARG A 312 -5.73 -20.14 17.96
C ARG A 312 -6.60 -20.80 16.88
N SER A 313 -6.79 -20.12 15.75
CA SER A 313 -7.62 -20.60 14.64
C SER A 313 -6.83 -21.28 13.54
N GLU A 314 -5.52 -21.02 13.44
CA GLU A 314 -4.72 -21.41 12.27
C GLU A 314 -3.66 -22.48 12.60
N GLU A 315 -3.39 -23.36 11.61
CA GLU A 315 -2.45 -24.47 11.75
C GLU A 315 -1.06 -24.10 11.23
N LEU A 316 -1.00 -23.33 10.16
CA LEU A 316 0.21 -22.94 9.46
C LEU A 316 0.16 -21.49 9.05
N VAL A 317 1.17 -20.71 9.39
CA VAL A 317 1.38 -19.34 8.89
C VAL A 317 2.73 -19.30 8.18
N VAL A 318 2.78 -18.68 7.01
CA VAL A 318 4.02 -18.43 6.28
C VAL A 318 4.20 -16.94 6.12
N LEU A 319 5.41 -16.44 6.31
CA LEU A 319 5.71 -15.02 6.33
C LEU A 319 7.09 -14.72 5.72
N ASN A 320 7.12 -13.84 4.75
CA ASN A 320 8.31 -13.12 4.32
C ASN A 320 8.14 -11.64 4.71
N PRO A 321 8.61 -11.20 5.89
CA PRO A 321 8.33 -9.86 6.38
C PRO A 321 9.02 -8.79 5.51
N PRO A 322 8.45 -7.56 5.43
CA PRO A 322 9.04 -6.48 4.63
C PRO A 322 10.39 -6.02 5.20
N PHE A 323 11.41 -5.81 4.35
CA PHE A 323 12.79 -5.47 4.75
C PHE A 323 13.24 -4.05 4.34
N HIS A 324 12.41 -3.23 3.69
CA HIS A 324 12.88 -2.07 2.93
C HIS A 324 12.43 -0.69 3.42
N ILE A 325 11.88 -0.55 4.64
CA ILE A 325 11.42 0.73 5.19
C ILE A 325 12.28 1.08 6.42
N GLY A 326 13.28 1.93 6.38
CA GLY A 326 14.16 2.45 7.48
C GLY A 326 14.32 1.57 8.74
N ALA A 327 15.51 1.27 9.18
CA ALA A 327 15.85 0.19 10.14
C ALA A 327 15.00 0.11 11.44
N ALA A 328 14.58 1.25 12.01
CA ALA A 328 13.80 1.27 13.26
C ALA A 328 12.31 0.92 13.03
N VAL A 329 11.73 1.35 11.90
CA VAL A 329 10.32 1.08 11.55
C VAL A 329 10.13 -0.39 11.18
N HIS A 330 11.11 -1.02 10.53
CA HIS A 330 11.05 -2.44 10.15
C HIS A 330 11.00 -3.40 11.33
N ALA A 331 11.82 -3.15 12.34
CA ALA A 331 11.83 -4.00 13.52
C ALA A 331 10.43 -4.01 14.18
N GLY A 332 9.76 -2.87 14.22
CA GLY A 332 8.40 -2.75 14.78
C GLY A 332 7.36 -3.55 13.99
N ILE A 333 7.38 -3.43 12.66
CA ILE A 333 6.43 -4.15 11.78
C ILE A 333 6.63 -5.66 11.87
N ALA A 334 7.87 -6.14 11.74
CA ALA A 334 8.16 -7.58 11.83
C ALA A 334 7.72 -8.16 13.18
N LEU A 335 7.98 -7.45 14.30
CA LEU A 335 7.56 -7.89 15.62
C LEU A 335 6.04 -7.93 15.78
N LYS A 336 5.30 -6.96 15.22
CA LYS A 336 3.83 -6.98 15.16
C LYS A 336 3.34 -8.23 14.41
N LEU A 337 3.90 -8.52 13.23
CA LEU A 337 3.53 -9.67 12.43
C LEU A 337 3.83 -11.00 13.14
N PHE A 338 4.98 -11.12 13.84
CA PHE A 338 5.30 -12.32 14.62
C PHE A 338 4.35 -12.51 15.80
N ALA A 339 4.02 -11.43 16.53
CA ALA A 339 3.07 -11.49 17.65
C ALA A 339 1.69 -11.92 17.18
N ASP A 340 1.23 -11.39 16.06
CA ASP A 340 -0.08 -11.69 15.50
C ASP A 340 -0.15 -13.11 14.95
N ALA A 341 0.91 -13.58 14.27
CA ALA A 341 1.05 -15.00 13.89
C ALA A 341 1.02 -15.92 15.13
N GLY A 342 1.74 -15.55 16.20
CA GLY A 342 1.72 -16.28 17.45
C GLY A 342 0.34 -16.32 18.14
N ARG A 343 -0.48 -15.28 17.99
CA ARG A 343 -1.84 -15.19 18.50
C ARG A 343 -2.80 -16.15 17.78
N VAL A 344 -2.77 -16.13 16.45
CA VAL A 344 -3.71 -16.91 15.63
C VAL A 344 -3.34 -18.40 15.53
N LEU A 345 -2.08 -18.76 15.71
CA LEU A 345 -1.67 -20.16 15.65
C LEU A 345 -2.24 -20.95 16.83
N GLN A 346 -2.83 -22.10 16.53
CA GLN A 346 -3.24 -23.09 17.54
C GLN A 346 -2.02 -23.76 18.18
N PRO A 347 -2.13 -24.38 19.37
CA PRO A 347 -1.05 -25.16 19.97
C PRO A 347 -0.49 -26.19 19.01
N GLY A 348 0.84 -26.23 18.84
CA GLY A 348 1.52 -27.08 17.85
C GLY A 348 1.48 -26.55 16.41
N GLY A 349 0.77 -25.42 16.13
CA GLY A 349 0.81 -24.76 14.83
C GLY A 349 2.19 -24.17 14.52
N GLU A 350 2.51 -23.99 13.26
CA GLU A 350 3.82 -23.56 12.80
C GLU A 350 3.80 -22.21 12.12
N LEU A 351 4.76 -21.34 12.47
CA LEU A 351 5.14 -20.15 11.71
C LEU A 351 6.44 -20.41 10.95
N TRP A 352 6.37 -20.40 9.63
CA TRP A 352 7.52 -20.46 8.72
C TRP A 352 7.90 -19.05 8.29
N THR A 353 9.17 -18.67 8.49
CA THR A 353 9.64 -17.33 8.13
C THR A 353 10.96 -17.40 7.37
N VAL A 354 11.10 -16.50 6.38
CA VAL A 354 12.40 -16.19 5.76
C VAL A 354 12.75 -14.74 6.08
N TRP A 355 14.02 -14.47 6.36
CA TRP A 355 14.51 -13.13 6.69
C TRP A 355 15.99 -12.95 6.38
N ASN A 356 16.43 -11.71 6.18
CA ASN A 356 17.85 -11.41 5.95
C ASN A 356 18.67 -11.77 7.18
N SER A 357 19.67 -12.66 7.03
CA SER A 357 20.42 -13.28 8.14
C SER A 357 21.01 -12.32 9.15
N HIS A 358 21.29 -11.07 8.76
CA HIS A 358 21.80 -10.03 9.67
C HIS A 358 20.77 -9.47 10.66
N LEU A 359 19.45 -9.70 10.44
CA LEU A 359 18.37 -9.18 11.28
C LEU A 359 18.18 -9.97 12.58
N LEU A 360 18.73 -11.19 12.66
CA LEU A 360 18.77 -12.04 13.86
C LEU A 360 17.41 -12.21 14.57
N TYR A 361 16.31 -12.45 13.83
CA TYR A 361 14.95 -12.51 14.38
C TYR A 361 14.64 -13.75 15.25
N LYS A 362 15.51 -14.77 15.30
CA LYS A 362 15.27 -16.01 16.07
C LYS A 362 14.88 -15.76 17.53
N PRO A 363 15.55 -14.88 18.31
CA PRO A 363 15.13 -14.58 19.70
C PRO A 363 13.71 -13.99 19.80
N ALA A 364 13.36 -13.09 18.88
CA ALA A 364 12.02 -12.49 18.84
C ALA A 364 10.94 -13.54 18.51
N LEU A 365 11.17 -14.38 17.51
CA LEU A 365 10.30 -15.48 17.14
C LEU A 365 10.10 -16.46 18.30
N THR A 366 11.19 -16.83 18.98
CA THR A 366 11.12 -17.73 20.17
C THR A 366 10.27 -17.13 21.29
N ARG A 367 10.37 -15.83 21.52
CA ARG A 367 9.60 -15.14 22.55
C ARG A 367 8.13 -14.96 22.18
N LEU A 368 7.84 -14.58 20.93
CA LEU A 368 6.49 -14.19 20.50
C LEU A 368 5.63 -15.35 20.01
N VAL A 369 6.25 -16.41 19.49
CA VAL A 369 5.54 -17.58 18.95
C VAL A 369 5.83 -18.83 19.77
N GLY A 370 7.12 -19.20 19.91
CA GLY A 370 7.53 -20.40 20.64
C GLY A 370 8.86 -20.96 20.18
N PRO A 371 9.22 -22.20 20.55
CA PRO A 371 10.49 -22.82 20.15
C PRO A 371 10.76 -22.65 18.65
N THR A 372 11.91 -22.10 18.32
CA THR A 372 12.30 -21.75 16.95
C THR A 372 13.57 -22.48 16.55
N ARG A 373 13.49 -23.27 15.47
CA ARG A 373 14.65 -23.90 14.84
C ARG A 373 14.99 -23.29 13.49
N GLU A 374 16.25 -23.27 13.16
CA GLU A 374 16.73 -22.97 11.80
C GLU A 374 16.48 -24.20 10.91
N VAL A 375 15.90 -23.96 9.72
CA VAL A 375 15.66 -25.00 8.71
C VAL A 375 16.74 -24.95 7.63
N ALA A 376 17.04 -23.74 7.16
CA ALA A 376 18.05 -23.49 6.14
C ALA A 376 18.66 -22.11 6.30
N ARG A 377 19.91 -21.97 5.84
CA ARG A 377 20.62 -20.69 5.84
C ARG A 377 21.55 -20.60 4.64
N ASN A 378 21.65 -19.41 4.07
CA ASN A 378 22.69 -19.01 3.15
C ASN A 378 23.31 -17.67 3.60
N PRO A 379 24.31 -17.10 2.93
CA PRO A 379 24.93 -15.84 3.35
C PRO A 379 23.94 -14.67 3.48
N LYS A 380 22.81 -14.69 2.75
CA LYS A 380 21.85 -13.58 2.71
C LYS A 380 20.59 -13.85 3.52
N PHE A 381 20.09 -15.09 3.50
CA PHE A 381 18.79 -15.44 4.09
C PHE A 381 18.87 -16.57 5.09
N THR A 382 17.99 -16.52 6.08
CA THR A 382 17.74 -17.59 7.05
C THR A 382 16.25 -17.97 6.99
N VAL A 383 15.98 -19.28 6.91
CA VAL A 383 14.63 -19.85 7.04
C VAL A 383 14.50 -20.48 8.41
N THR A 384 13.45 -20.13 9.13
CA THR A 384 13.14 -20.72 10.45
C THR A 384 11.72 -21.23 10.50
N VAL A 385 11.48 -22.22 11.38
CA VAL A 385 10.16 -22.61 11.82
C VAL A 385 10.04 -22.42 13.33
N SER A 386 8.95 -21.76 13.74
CA SER A 386 8.57 -21.56 15.14
C SER A 386 7.31 -22.33 15.42
N THR A 387 7.29 -23.14 16.48
CA THR A 387 6.10 -23.94 16.88
C THR A 387 5.37 -23.24 18.01
N ARG A 388 4.07 -23.02 17.88
CA ARG A 388 3.23 -22.43 18.93
C ARG A 388 3.14 -23.35 20.14
N ARG A 389 3.36 -22.80 21.33
CA ARG A 389 3.18 -23.51 22.61
C ARG A 389 1.72 -23.69 22.97
#